data_a9ee54b7a5f0bed8ea8cce2ea3c885b8
#
_entry.id   a9ee54b7a5f0bed8ea8cce2ea3c885b8
#
_cell.length_a   1.000
_cell.length_b   1.000
_cell.length_c   1.000
_cell.angle_alpha   90.00
_cell.angle_beta   90.00
_cell.angle_gamma   90.00
#
_symmetry.space_group_name_H-M   'P 1'
#
loop_
_entity.id
_entity.type
_entity.pdbx_description
1 polymer ?
#
loop_
_entity_poly.entity_id
_entity_poly.type
_entity_poly.pdbx_seq_one_letter_code
_entity_poly.pdbx_strand_id
1 'polypeptide(L)'
;MIDYFILDKEKKRLRLYDAYREDGFCKCFENIEKIQIEKNSEKEKQTRVIIIETKDSELPISIEIDKDNNIIGYSNLQLTQVGDNFLEYNKQLSELNLPQLIQVGDGFLEQNEQLSELNLPQLTQVGHNFLQWNNQLSELNLPQLTQVGDGFLEQNEQLNELNLPQLIKVGDVFLKLNEQLSELNLPQLTQVGHNFLGCNNQLSELNLPQLTQVGHYFIPWNEQLSKLNLPQLTQVGDGFLLCNNQLRELNLPQLTQVGEGFLE
;
A
#
# COMPACT_ATOMS: atom_id res chain seq x y z
N MET A 1 -7.99 -1.03 -15.60
CA MET A 1 -7.16 -0.71 -16.80
C MET A 1 -7.70 0.57 -17.40
N ILE A 2 -6.87 1.57 -17.67
CA ILE A 2 -7.33 2.72 -18.47
C ILE A 2 -7.19 2.33 -19.91
N ASP A 3 -8.31 2.07 -20.59
CA ASP A 3 -8.32 1.56 -21.96
C ASP A 3 -8.26 2.67 -23.01
N TYR A 4 -8.73 3.86 -22.63
CA TYR A 4 -8.67 5.00 -23.54
C TYR A 4 -8.88 6.34 -22.82
N PHE A 5 -8.49 7.40 -23.48
CA PHE A 5 -8.77 8.76 -23.03
C PHE A 5 -9.59 9.54 -24.06
N ILE A 6 -10.46 10.42 -23.58
CA ILE A 6 -11.20 11.36 -24.41
C ILE A 6 -10.80 12.78 -24.06
N LEU A 7 -10.23 13.51 -25.02
CA LEU A 7 -9.97 14.92 -24.93
C LEU A 7 -11.13 15.72 -25.51
N ASP A 8 -11.91 16.35 -24.65
CA ASP A 8 -12.92 17.33 -25.05
C ASP A 8 -12.27 18.73 -25.11
N LYS A 9 -11.86 19.16 -26.29
CA LYS A 9 -11.18 20.44 -26.50
C LYS A 9 -12.09 21.65 -26.25
N GLU A 10 -13.41 21.54 -26.48
CA GLU A 10 -14.36 22.61 -26.28
C GLU A 10 -14.61 22.86 -24.78
N LYS A 11 -14.73 21.79 -24.00
CA LYS A 11 -14.93 21.85 -22.54
C LYS A 11 -13.62 21.90 -21.76
N LYS A 12 -12.46 21.82 -22.43
CA LYS A 12 -11.13 21.79 -21.80
C LYS A 12 -11.03 20.68 -20.72
N ARG A 13 -11.47 19.46 -21.08
CA ARG A 13 -11.50 18.29 -20.20
C ARG A 13 -10.77 17.11 -20.84
N LEU A 14 -10.01 16.41 -20.02
CA LEU A 14 -9.47 15.09 -20.34
C LEU A 14 -10.12 14.07 -19.42
N ARG A 15 -10.70 13.04 -19.98
CA ARG A 15 -11.27 11.91 -19.24
C ARG A 15 -10.48 10.65 -19.53
N LEU A 16 -10.16 9.93 -18.46
CA LEU A 16 -9.57 8.61 -18.49
C LEU A 16 -10.68 7.58 -18.22
N TYR A 17 -10.74 6.53 -19.02
CA TYR A 17 -11.78 5.51 -18.93
C TYR A 17 -11.19 4.12 -18.73
N ASP A 18 -11.90 3.32 -17.94
CA ASP A 18 -11.64 1.91 -17.71
C ASP A 18 -12.85 1.10 -18.19
N ALA A 19 -12.64 0.17 -19.12
CA ALA A 19 -13.71 -0.66 -19.67
C ALA A 19 -14.27 -1.70 -18.67
N TYR A 20 -13.56 -1.96 -17.60
CA TYR A 20 -14.00 -2.93 -16.57
C TYR A 20 -14.87 -2.33 -15.47
N ARG A 21 -15.03 -1.02 -15.43
CA ARG A 21 -15.96 -0.36 -14.47
C ARG A 21 -17.32 -0.18 -15.11
N GLU A 22 -18.40 -0.40 -14.33
CA GLU A 22 -19.78 -0.24 -14.80
C GLU A 22 -20.07 1.16 -15.38
N ASP A 23 -19.42 2.21 -14.83
CA ASP A 23 -19.54 3.58 -15.33
C ASP A 23 -18.45 3.97 -16.35
N GLY A 24 -17.46 3.10 -16.56
CA GLY A 24 -16.34 3.30 -17.48
C GLY A 24 -15.42 4.49 -17.15
N PHE A 25 -15.65 5.17 -16.02
CA PHE A 25 -14.99 6.45 -15.71
C PHE A 25 -13.97 6.31 -14.58
N CYS A 26 -12.71 6.69 -14.82
CA CYS A 26 -11.65 6.67 -13.82
C CYS A 26 -11.31 8.05 -13.28
N LYS A 27 -11.07 9.02 -14.15
CA LYS A 27 -10.65 10.36 -13.75
C LYS A 27 -10.96 11.42 -14.80
N CYS A 28 -11.34 12.62 -14.33
CA CYS A 28 -11.52 13.81 -15.16
C CYS A 28 -10.53 14.90 -14.74
N PHE A 29 -9.81 15.46 -15.70
CA PHE A 29 -9.07 16.71 -15.54
C PHE A 29 -9.88 17.82 -16.20
N GLU A 30 -10.17 18.87 -15.44
CA GLU A 30 -10.93 20.03 -15.88
C GLU A 30 -10.03 21.28 -15.95
N ASN A 31 -10.55 22.36 -16.54
CA ASN A 31 -9.85 23.65 -16.64
C ASN A 31 -8.46 23.56 -17.29
N ILE A 32 -8.30 22.63 -18.25
CA ILE A 32 -7.03 22.42 -18.93
C ILE A 32 -6.65 23.65 -19.73
N GLU A 33 -5.47 24.18 -19.50
CA GLU A 33 -4.90 25.29 -20.28
C GLU A 33 -4.10 24.78 -21.46
N LYS A 34 -3.32 23.71 -21.25
CA LYS A 34 -2.43 23.17 -22.26
C LYS A 34 -2.27 21.64 -22.10
N ILE A 35 -2.16 20.96 -23.22
CA ILE A 35 -1.75 19.57 -23.29
C ILE A 35 -0.57 19.46 -24.27
N GLN A 36 0.49 18.84 -23.82
CA GLN A 36 1.64 18.44 -24.63
C GLN A 36 1.72 16.91 -24.66
N ILE A 37 2.07 16.36 -25.80
CA ILE A 37 2.35 14.92 -25.95
C ILE A 37 3.78 14.81 -26.47
N GLU A 38 4.64 14.28 -25.63
CA GLU A 38 6.03 14.01 -25.96
C GLU A 38 6.23 12.54 -26.23
N LYS A 39 7.04 12.22 -27.24
CA LYS A 39 7.45 10.84 -27.52
C LYS A 39 8.77 10.58 -26.82
N ASN A 40 8.85 9.54 -26.04
CA ASN A 40 10.13 9.11 -25.49
C ASN A 40 10.99 8.57 -26.63
N SER A 41 12.14 9.18 -26.86
CA SER A 41 13.04 8.89 -27.97
C SER A 41 14.00 7.72 -27.72
N GLU A 42 13.96 7.11 -26.55
CA GLU A 42 14.75 5.90 -26.27
C GLU A 42 14.21 4.73 -27.08
N LYS A 43 15.09 4.11 -27.86
CA LYS A 43 14.76 3.15 -28.94
C LYS A 43 14.02 1.87 -28.49
N GLU A 44 13.96 1.59 -27.20
CA GLU A 44 13.36 0.35 -26.66
C GLU A 44 11.97 0.52 -26.04
N LYS A 45 11.61 1.72 -25.57
CA LYS A 45 10.29 2.01 -25.02
C LYS A 45 9.50 2.93 -25.94
N GLN A 46 8.54 2.41 -26.69
CA GLN A 46 7.60 3.22 -27.48
C GLN A 46 6.55 3.84 -26.53
N THR A 47 6.99 4.70 -25.58
CA THR A 47 6.12 5.36 -24.64
C THR A 47 5.84 6.81 -25.06
N ARG A 48 4.76 7.38 -24.53
CA ARG A 48 4.38 8.77 -24.72
C ARG A 48 4.11 9.38 -23.36
N VAL A 49 4.56 10.60 -23.15
CA VAL A 49 4.25 11.38 -21.95
C VAL A 49 3.22 12.43 -22.31
N ILE A 50 2.09 12.43 -21.61
CA ILE A 50 1.04 13.44 -21.70
C ILE A 50 1.25 14.41 -20.55
N ILE A 51 1.57 15.65 -20.84
CA ILE A 51 1.74 16.73 -19.87
C ILE A 51 0.50 17.61 -19.91
N ILE A 52 -0.14 17.78 -18.75
CA ILE A 52 -1.39 18.52 -18.61
C ILE A 52 -1.15 19.72 -17.69
N GLU A 53 -1.32 20.93 -18.21
CA GLU A 53 -1.33 22.16 -17.43
C GLU A 53 -2.78 22.58 -17.20
N THR A 54 -3.18 22.85 -15.96
CA THR A 54 -4.53 23.29 -15.59
C THR A 54 -4.48 24.64 -14.88
N LYS A 55 -5.58 25.37 -14.85
CA LYS A 55 -5.67 26.64 -14.13
C LYS A 55 -5.53 26.49 -12.62
N ASP A 56 -5.88 25.33 -12.12
CA ASP A 56 -5.97 25.03 -10.69
C ASP A 56 -4.66 24.42 -10.14
N SER A 57 -3.65 24.23 -11.01
CA SER A 57 -2.37 23.61 -10.64
C SER A 57 -1.19 24.47 -11.13
N GLU A 58 -0.30 24.83 -10.22
CA GLU A 58 0.93 25.59 -10.56
C GLU A 58 1.96 24.72 -11.28
N LEU A 59 1.89 23.38 -11.10
CA LEU A 59 2.80 22.41 -11.72
C LEU A 59 2.02 21.46 -12.63
N PRO A 60 2.62 21.01 -13.72
CA PRO A 60 1.97 20.09 -14.65
C PRO A 60 1.75 18.72 -14.03
N ILE A 61 0.68 18.04 -14.51
CA ILE A 61 0.42 16.63 -14.26
C ILE A 61 1.02 15.84 -15.42
N SER A 62 1.77 14.80 -15.11
CA SER A 62 2.39 13.92 -16.11
C SER A 62 1.78 12.52 -16.08
N ILE A 63 1.42 12.01 -17.25
CA ILE A 63 0.90 10.66 -17.42
C ILE A 63 1.74 9.97 -18.49
N GLU A 64 2.44 8.91 -18.14
CA GLU A 64 3.16 8.09 -19.11
C GLU A 64 2.29 6.92 -19.57
N ILE A 65 2.24 6.73 -20.88
CA ILE A 65 1.47 5.66 -21.52
C ILE A 65 2.34 4.85 -22.49
N ASP A 66 2.08 3.55 -22.55
CA ASP A 66 2.71 2.65 -23.50
C ASP A 66 2.11 2.75 -24.93
N LYS A 67 2.58 1.89 -25.84
CA LYS A 67 2.08 1.82 -27.23
C LYS A 67 0.60 1.46 -27.34
N ASP A 68 0.06 0.74 -26.36
CA ASP A 68 -1.31 0.25 -26.28
C ASP A 68 -2.24 1.19 -25.48
N ASN A 69 -1.72 2.37 -25.08
CA ASN A 69 -2.35 3.41 -24.27
C ASN A 69 -2.61 3.01 -22.80
N ASN A 70 -1.94 1.99 -22.28
CA ASN A 70 -2.02 1.72 -20.84
C ASN A 70 -1.24 2.79 -20.07
N ILE A 71 -1.73 3.21 -18.91
CA ILE A 71 -0.96 4.06 -18.00
C ILE A 71 0.11 3.20 -17.34
N ILE A 72 1.36 3.61 -17.53
CA ILE A 72 2.54 2.98 -16.92
C ILE A 72 3.21 3.87 -15.88
N GLY A 73 2.93 5.18 -15.91
CA GLY A 73 3.42 6.13 -14.92
C GLY A 73 2.44 7.28 -14.70
N TYR A 74 2.35 7.76 -13.47
CA TYR A 74 1.55 8.94 -13.09
C TYR A 74 2.31 9.80 -12.09
N SER A 75 2.37 11.11 -12.33
CA SER A 75 2.95 12.08 -11.41
C SER A 75 2.07 13.32 -11.29
N ASN A 76 1.80 13.72 -10.05
CA ASN A 76 1.16 14.99 -9.72
C ASN A 76 1.81 15.57 -8.45
N LEU A 77 2.61 16.59 -8.62
CA LEU A 77 3.46 17.14 -7.57
C LEU A 77 2.70 17.99 -6.54
N GLN A 78 1.41 18.25 -6.73
CA GLN A 78 0.59 19.08 -5.84
C GLN A 78 -0.60 18.33 -5.22
N LEU A 79 -0.83 17.08 -5.60
CA LEU A 79 -1.96 16.32 -5.11
C LEU A 79 -1.76 15.95 -3.64
N THR A 80 -2.66 16.41 -2.77
CA THR A 80 -2.59 16.18 -1.32
C THR A 80 -3.56 15.10 -0.83
N GLN A 81 -4.65 14.85 -1.56
CA GLN A 81 -5.65 13.87 -1.19
C GLN A 81 -6.25 13.19 -2.42
N VAL A 82 -6.60 11.93 -2.30
CA VAL A 82 -7.40 11.18 -3.26
C VAL A 82 -8.47 10.38 -2.53
N GLY A 83 -9.60 10.17 -3.21
CA GLY A 83 -10.69 9.33 -2.70
C GLY A 83 -10.43 7.84 -2.92
N ASP A 84 -11.53 7.07 -2.79
CA ASP A 84 -11.50 5.61 -2.90
C ASP A 84 -11.16 5.13 -4.31
N ASN A 85 -10.56 3.96 -4.39
CA ASN A 85 -10.22 3.24 -5.63
C ASN A 85 -9.36 4.04 -6.62
N PHE A 86 -8.51 4.94 -6.10
CA PHE A 86 -7.62 5.72 -6.96
C PHE A 86 -6.57 4.81 -7.61
N LEU A 87 -6.57 4.76 -8.96
CA LEU A 87 -5.72 3.91 -9.80
C LEU A 87 -5.80 2.40 -9.45
N GLU A 88 -6.92 1.93 -8.91
CA GLU A 88 -7.21 0.50 -8.74
C GLU A 88 -7.19 -0.24 -10.09
N TYR A 89 -6.71 -1.49 -10.12
CA TYR A 89 -6.64 -2.36 -11.31
C TYR A 89 -5.83 -1.82 -12.52
N ASN A 90 -4.91 -0.89 -12.33
CA ASN A 90 -4.02 -0.44 -13.41
C ASN A 90 -2.82 -1.38 -13.56
N LYS A 91 -3.06 -2.56 -14.11
CA LYS A 91 -2.11 -3.69 -14.17
C LYS A 91 -0.79 -3.40 -14.89
N GLN A 92 -0.68 -2.30 -15.63
CA GLN A 92 0.54 -1.88 -16.33
C GLN A 92 1.22 -0.69 -15.65
N LEU A 93 0.63 -0.13 -14.58
CA LEU A 93 1.25 0.94 -13.83
C LEU A 93 2.49 0.43 -13.11
N SER A 94 3.65 0.98 -13.44
CA SER A 94 4.95 0.62 -12.84
C SER A 94 5.48 1.68 -11.89
N GLU A 95 5.11 2.96 -12.12
CA GLU A 95 5.64 4.10 -11.37
C GLU A 95 4.52 5.05 -10.94
N LEU A 96 4.57 5.50 -9.68
CA LEU A 96 3.68 6.54 -9.16
C LEU A 96 4.45 7.54 -8.31
N ASN A 97 4.34 8.84 -8.65
CA ASN A 97 5.00 9.92 -7.92
C ASN A 97 4.01 10.99 -7.45
N LEU A 98 3.68 10.95 -6.16
CA LEU A 98 2.77 11.87 -5.48
C LEU A 98 3.40 12.42 -4.19
N PRO A 99 4.44 13.26 -4.29
CA PRO A 99 5.31 13.64 -3.16
C PRO A 99 4.62 14.50 -2.09
N GLN A 100 3.46 15.09 -2.39
CA GLN A 100 2.69 15.91 -1.45
C GLN A 100 1.44 15.20 -0.93
N LEU A 101 1.22 13.91 -1.29
CA LEU A 101 0.03 13.18 -0.88
C LEU A 101 0.05 12.91 0.62
N ILE A 102 -0.99 13.34 1.33
CA ILE A 102 -1.13 13.25 2.78
C ILE A 102 -2.10 12.16 3.19
N GLN A 103 -3.19 11.98 2.40
CA GLN A 103 -4.27 11.05 2.73
C GLN A 103 -4.84 10.38 1.48
N VAL A 104 -5.20 9.11 1.61
CA VAL A 104 -5.88 8.33 0.56
C VAL A 104 -7.09 7.60 1.15
N GLY A 105 -8.11 7.37 0.30
CA GLY A 105 -9.27 6.55 0.63
C GLY A 105 -9.00 5.05 0.54
N ASP A 106 -10.07 4.27 0.49
CA ASP A 106 -10.03 2.80 0.38
C ASP A 106 -9.58 2.37 -1.02
N GLY A 107 -9.01 1.16 -1.16
CA GLY A 107 -8.63 0.57 -2.45
C GLY A 107 -7.55 1.34 -3.22
N PHE A 108 -6.76 2.20 -2.54
CA PHE A 108 -5.69 2.95 -3.21
C PHE A 108 -4.66 1.99 -3.80
N LEU A 109 -4.50 2.04 -5.13
CA LEU A 109 -3.58 1.20 -5.91
C LEU A 109 -3.79 -0.32 -5.71
N GLU A 110 -4.97 -0.78 -5.36
CA GLU A 110 -5.26 -2.20 -5.27
C GLU A 110 -5.06 -2.88 -6.65
N GLN A 111 -4.44 -4.07 -6.68
CA GLN A 111 -4.21 -4.89 -7.86
C GLN A 111 -3.43 -4.20 -9.01
N ASN A 112 -2.37 -3.47 -8.68
CA ASN A 112 -1.41 -2.95 -9.66
C ASN A 112 -0.18 -3.87 -9.73
N GLU A 113 -0.34 -5.02 -10.38
CA GLU A 113 0.60 -6.14 -10.37
C GLU A 113 2.02 -5.82 -10.88
N GLN A 114 2.21 -4.70 -11.62
CA GLN A 114 3.50 -4.25 -12.15
C GLN A 114 4.09 -3.06 -11.38
N LEU A 115 3.41 -2.57 -10.34
CA LEU A 115 3.88 -1.42 -9.57
C LEU A 115 5.14 -1.78 -8.79
N SER A 116 6.25 -1.11 -9.11
CA SER A 116 7.56 -1.31 -8.48
C SER A 116 8.13 -0.04 -7.85
N GLU A 117 7.74 1.14 -8.35
CA GLU A 117 8.24 2.42 -7.85
C GLU A 117 7.10 3.30 -7.32
N LEU A 118 7.19 3.67 -6.05
CA LEU A 118 6.17 4.45 -5.36
C LEU A 118 6.80 5.52 -4.47
N ASN A 119 6.45 6.80 -4.71
CA ASN A 119 6.94 7.93 -3.92
C ASN A 119 5.81 8.67 -3.22
N LEU A 120 5.64 8.42 -1.91
CA LEU A 120 4.59 8.98 -1.03
C LEU A 120 5.16 9.46 0.31
N PRO A 121 6.16 10.35 0.35
CA PRO A 121 6.92 10.66 1.58
C PRO A 121 6.11 11.40 2.65
N GLN A 122 4.99 12.03 2.30
CA GLN A 122 4.15 12.81 3.21
C GLN A 122 2.88 12.08 3.66
N LEU A 123 2.69 10.81 3.25
CA LEU A 123 1.47 10.07 3.55
C LEU A 123 1.36 9.77 5.04
N THR A 124 0.25 10.21 5.66
CA THR A 124 0.01 10.07 7.12
C THR A 124 -1.10 9.08 7.45
N GLN A 125 -2.09 8.92 6.55
CA GLN A 125 -3.25 8.06 6.76
C GLN A 125 -3.67 7.39 5.45
N VAL A 126 -4.08 6.13 5.55
CA VAL A 126 -4.62 5.36 4.43
C VAL A 126 -5.89 4.62 4.86
N GLY A 127 -6.82 4.44 3.91
CA GLY A 127 -8.03 3.64 4.08
C GLY A 127 -7.78 2.14 4.07
N HIS A 128 -8.82 1.36 3.81
CA HIS A 128 -8.76 -0.10 3.68
C HIS A 128 -8.12 -0.53 2.36
N ASN A 129 -7.55 -1.74 2.30
CA ASN A 129 -6.98 -2.37 1.11
C ASN A 129 -5.89 -1.53 0.40
N PHE A 130 -5.14 -0.73 1.17
CA PHE A 130 -4.03 0.04 0.63
C PHE A 130 -2.95 -0.88 0.05
N LEU A 131 -2.67 -0.73 -1.26
CA LEU A 131 -1.66 -1.51 -2.00
C LEU A 131 -1.86 -3.04 -1.93
N GLN A 132 -3.06 -3.55 -1.76
CA GLN A 132 -3.34 -4.98 -1.77
C GLN A 132 -3.04 -5.57 -3.17
N TRP A 133 -2.41 -6.75 -3.24
CA TRP A 133 -2.02 -7.47 -4.48
C TRP A 133 -1.10 -6.68 -5.44
N ASN A 134 -0.03 -6.08 -4.94
CA ASN A 134 1.01 -5.43 -5.74
C ASN A 134 2.30 -6.28 -5.73
N ASN A 135 2.30 -7.38 -6.48
CA ASN A 135 3.29 -8.45 -6.38
C ASN A 135 4.70 -8.10 -6.88
N GLN A 136 4.92 -6.93 -7.48
CA GLN A 136 6.26 -6.46 -7.87
C GLN A 136 6.83 -5.42 -6.90
N LEU A 137 6.05 -4.97 -5.92
CA LEU A 137 6.51 -4.01 -4.93
C LEU A 137 7.44 -4.68 -3.92
N SER A 138 8.73 -4.38 -4.01
CA SER A 138 9.77 -4.95 -3.13
C SER A 138 10.15 -4.04 -1.98
N GLU A 139 9.99 -2.74 -2.15
CA GLU A 139 10.37 -1.71 -1.18
C GLU A 139 9.25 -0.67 -1.04
N LEU A 140 9.01 -0.21 0.17
CA LEU A 140 8.05 0.85 0.45
C LEU A 140 8.53 1.74 1.59
N ASN A 141 8.59 3.05 1.35
CA ASN A 141 9.01 4.03 2.34
C ASN A 141 7.88 5.01 2.66
N LEU A 142 7.28 4.88 3.84
CA LEU A 142 6.19 5.72 4.35
C LEU A 142 6.54 6.29 5.74
N PRO A 143 7.49 7.23 5.82
CA PRO A 143 8.09 7.66 7.09
C PRO A 143 7.14 8.44 8.01
N GLN A 144 6.03 8.97 7.47
CA GLN A 144 5.06 9.77 8.22
C GLN A 144 3.77 9.01 8.54
N LEU A 145 3.63 7.75 8.11
CA LEU A 145 2.40 6.99 8.25
C LEU A 145 2.12 6.67 9.73
N THR A 146 0.93 7.08 10.21
CA THR A 146 0.53 6.92 11.62
C THR A 146 -0.60 5.92 11.82
N GLN A 147 -1.50 5.78 10.84
CA GLN A 147 -2.66 4.89 10.91
C GLN A 147 -2.96 4.26 9.54
N VAL A 148 -3.40 3.01 9.57
CA VAL A 148 -3.84 2.28 8.39
C VAL A 148 -5.14 1.53 8.67
N GLY A 149 -5.98 1.38 7.63
CA GLY A 149 -7.19 0.56 7.67
C GLY A 149 -6.89 -0.94 7.60
N ASP A 150 -7.93 -1.74 7.32
CA ASP A 150 -7.82 -3.19 7.14
C ASP A 150 -7.17 -3.53 5.79
N GLY A 151 -6.57 -4.71 5.67
CA GLY A 151 -5.99 -5.20 4.41
C GLY A 151 -4.75 -4.43 3.93
N PHE A 152 -4.07 -3.69 4.82
CA PHE A 152 -2.86 -2.94 4.45
C PHE A 152 -1.77 -3.88 3.95
N LEU A 153 -1.35 -3.68 2.70
CA LEU A 153 -0.29 -4.46 2.02
C LEU A 153 -0.54 -5.99 2.04
N GLU A 154 -1.77 -6.46 2.06
CA GLU A 154 -2.03 -7.91 1.95
C GLU A 154 -1.59 -8.42 0.56
N GLN A 155 -0.93 -9.58 0.52
CA GLN A 155 -0.47 -10.24 -0.70
C GLN A 155 0.48 -9.39 -1.58
N ASN A 156 1.57 -8.89 -1.00
CA ASN A 156 2.70 -8.31 -1.73
C ASN A 156 3.89 -9.26 -1.67
N GLU A 157 3.91 -10.24 -2.58
CA GLU A 157 4.80 -11.41 -2.50
C GLU A 157 6.30 -11.08 -2.59
N GLN A 158 6.69 -9.91 -3.12
CA GLN A 158 8.09 -9.50 -3.24
C GLN A 158 8.53 -8.52 -2.14
N LEU A 159 7.61 -8.07 -1.28
CA LEU A 159 7.95 -7.14 -0.21
C LEU A 159 8.83 -7.83 0.83
N ASN A 160 10.07 -7.38 0.98
CA ASN A 160 11.06 -8.02 1.86
C ASN A 160 11.37 -7.24 3.13
N GLU A 161 11.30 -5.92 3.08
CA GLU A 161 11.57 -5.03 4.22
C GLU A 161 10.49 -3.95 4.32
N LEU A 162 10.07 -3.63 5.55
CA LEU A 162 9.14 -2.54 5.78
C LEU A 162 9.50 -1.79 7.07
N ASN A 163 9.69 -0.47 6.94
CA ASN A 163 9.98 0.42 8.05
C ASN A 163 8.90 1.51 8.16
N LEU A 164 8.08 1.44 9.22
CA LEU A 164 7.01 2.39 9.51
C LEU A 164 7.22 3.01 10.91
N PRO A 165 8.16 3.94 11.05
CA PRO A 165 8.66 4.41 12.35
C PRO A 165 7.63 5.19 13.17
N GLN A 166 6.59 5.72 12.55
CA GLN A 166 5.54 6.51 13.20
C GLN A 166 4.21 5.78 13.35
N LEU A 167 4.12 4.52 12.87
CA LEU A 167 2.86 3.78 12.87
C LEU A 167 2.42 3.42 14.29
N ILE A 168 1.22 3.85 14.69
CA ILE A 168 0.66 3.70 16.03
C ILE A 168 -0.40 2.61 16.08
N LYS A 169 -1.24 2.54 15.01
CA LYS A 169 -2.40 1.65 14.96
C LYS A 169 -2.62 1.06 13.58
N VAL A 170 -2.99 -0.22 13.54
CA VAL A 170 -3.36 -0.92 12.31
C VAL A 170 -4.71 -1.63 12.47
N GLY A 171 -5.44 -1.77 11.37
CA GLY A 171 -6.66 -2.55 11.27
C GLY A 171 -6.42 -4.06 11.19
N ASP A 172 -7.43 -4.78 10.71
CA ASP A 172 -7.37 -6.23 10.50
C ASP A 172 -6.54 -6.59 9.26
N VAL A 173 -6.00 -7.80 9.21
CA VAL A 173 -5.32 -8.39 8.04
C VAL A 173 -4.08 -7.58 7.58
N PHE A 174 -3.40 -6.94 8.55
CA PHE A 174 -2.19 -6.17 8.27
C PHE A 174 -1.04 -7.08 7.81
N LEU A 175 -0.48 -6.79 6.62
CA LEU A 175 0.68 -7.51 6.02
C LEU A 175 0.48 -9.04 5.91
N LYS A 176 -0.72 -9.54 5.78
CA LYS A 176 -0.96 -10.97 5.59
C LYS A 176 -0.46 -11.43 4.21
N LEU A 177 0.14 -12.64 4.14
CA LEU A 177 0.62 -13.25 2.89
C LEU A 177 1.74 -12.45 2.18
N ASN A 178 2.67 -11.87 2.95
CA ASN A 178 3.91 -11.29 2.42
C ASN A 178 5.06 -12.28 2.64
N GLU A 179 5.11 -13.33 1.83
CA GLU A 179 5.95 -14.51 2.07
C GLU A 179 7.46 -14.23 2.07
N GLN A 180 7.91 -13.11 1.48
CA GLN A 180 9.32 -12.71 1.47
C GLN A 180 9.67 -11.71 2.58
N LEU A 181 8.69 -11.24 3.38
CA LEU A 181 8.93 -10.26 4.42
C LEU A 181 9.82 -10.84 5.52
N SER A 182 11.05 -10.35 5.60
CA SER A 182 12.08 -10.79 6.55
C SER A 182 12.38 -9.76 7.64
N GLU A 183 12.22 -8.46 7.33
CA GLU A 183 12.49 -7.37 8.25
C GLU A 183 11.27 -6.43 8.40
N LEU A 184 10.84 -6.23 9.64
CA LEU A 184 9.71 -5.36 9.97
C LEU A 184 10.04 -4.50 11.19
N ASN A 185 10.00 -3.17 11.03
CA ASN A 185 10.26 -2.22 12.10
C ASN A 185 9.04 -1.33 12.40
N LEU A 186 8.41 -1.54 13.56
CA LEU A 186 7.20 -0.86 14.04
C LEU A 186 7.38 -0.38 15.49
N PRO A 187 8.30 0.54 15.78
CA PRO A 187 8.71 0.87 17.16
C PRO A 187 7.63 1.57 17.99
N GLN A 188 6.65 2.21 17.35
CA GLN A 188 5.59 2.98 18.01
C GLN A 188 4.23 2.26 18.02
N LEU A 189 4.14 1.04 17.46
CA LEU A 189 2.87 0.33 17.33
C LEU A 189 2.30 -0.06 18.69
N THR A 190 1.07 0.38 18.97
CA THR A 190 0.38 0.15 20.26
C THR A 190 -0.82 -0.78 20.15
N GLN A 191 -1.48 -0.83 19.00
CA GLN A 191 -2.71 -1.60 18.76
C GLN A 191 -2.72 -2.26 17.40
N VAL A 192 -3.15 -3.51 17.31
CA VAL A 192 -3.38 -4.24 16.07
C VAL A 192 -4.74 -4.95 16.08
N GLY A 193 -5.33 -5.06 14.89
CA GLY A 193 -6.56 -5.81 14.68
C GLY A 193 -6.36 -7.33 14.62
N HIS A 194 -7.28 -8.03 13.97
CA HIS A 194 -7.25 -9.49 13.75
C HIS A 194 -6.32 -9.88 12.60
N ASN A 195 -5.80 -11.11 12.63
CA ASN A 195 -4.93 -11.66 11.58
C ASN A 195 -3.71 -10.77 11.24
N PHE A 196 -3.09 -10.17 12.24
CA PHE A 196 -1.88 -9.40 12.08
C PHE A 196 -0.71 -10.31 11.69
N LEU A 197 -0.04 -10.02 10.57
CA LEU A 197 1.13 -10.75 10.05
C LEU A 197 0.89 -12.25 9.77
N GLY A 198 -0.29 -12.66 9.36
CA GLY A 198 -0.53 -14.06 9.00
C GLY A 198 0.28 -14.51 7.76
N CYS A 199 0.90 -15.70 7.81
CA CYS A 199 1.61 -16.32 6.68
C CYS A 199 2.79 -15.50 6.14
N ASN A 200 3.67 -14.97 7.00
CA ASN A 200 4.92 -14.32 6.61
C ASN A 200 6.10 -15.24 6.91
N ASN A 201 6.35 -16.20 6.02
CA ASN A 201 7.22 -17.34 6.27
C ASN A 201 8.72 -17.04 6.35
N GLN A 202 9.19 -15.82 6.04
CA GLN A 202 10.59 -15.42 6.19
C GLN A 202 10.84 -14.59 7.46
N LEU A 203 9.79 -14.16 8.16
CA LEU A 203 9.94 -13.37 9.37
C LEU A 203 10.46 -14.23 10.53
N SER A 204 11.68 -14.01 10.97
CA SER A 204 12.35 -14.82 11.99
C SER A 204 12.30 -14.22 13.40
N GLU A 205 12.23 -12.90 13.49
CA GLU A 205 12.19 -12.15 14.75
C GLU A 205 11.19 -11.00 14.66
N LEU A 206 10.44 -10.76 15.74
CA LEU A 206 9.54 -9.61 15.83
C LEU A 206 9.66 -8.96 17.21
N ASN A 207 9.89 -7.64 17.21
CA ASN A 207 9.97 -6.82 18.41
C ASN A 207 9.00 -5.64 18.32
N LEU A 208 7.96 -5.65 19.16
CA LEU A 208 6.95 -4.60 19.23
C LEU A 208 6.91 -4.01 20.67
N PRO A 209 7.84 -3.11 21.00
CA PRO A 209 8.10 -2.68 22.36
C PRO A 209 6.97 -1.89 23.02
N GLN A 210 6.07 -1.31 22.23
CA GLN A 210 4.95 -0.49 22.70
C GLN A 210 3.58 -1.17 22.58
N LEU A 211 3.53 -2.40 22.05
CA LEU A 211 2.27 -3.08 21.79
C LEU A 211 1.56 -3.47 23.07
N THR A 212 0.32 -3.00 23.24
CA THR A 212 -0.50 -3.25 24.44
C THR A 212 -1.75 -4.06 24.18
N GLN A 213 -2.25 -4.06 22.94
CA GLN A 213 -3.49 -4.73 22.55
C GLN A 213 -3.35 -5.43 21.20
N VAL A 214 -3.86 -6.66 21.12
CA VAL A 214 -3.92 -7.45 19.89
C VAL A 214 -5.31 -8.07 19.72
N GLY A 215 -5.74 -8.24 18.48
CA GLY A 215 -6.94 -8.99 18.13
C GLY A 215 -6.74 -10.50 18.17
N HIS A 216 -7.70 -11.26 17.61
CA HIS A 216 -7.59 -12.71 17.44
C HIS A 216 -6.62 -13.05 16.29
N TYR A 217 -6.00 -14.24 16.34
CA TYR A 217 -5.07 -14.73 15.33
C TYR A 217 -3.94 -13.72 15.08
N PHE A 218 -3.21 -13.36 16.13
CA PHE A 218 -2.24 -12.28 16.09
C PHE A 218 -1.13 -12.49 15.05
N ILE A 219 -0.43 -13.61 15.08
CA ILE A 219 0.65 -13.92 14.12
C ILE A 219 0.54 -15.42 13.73
N PRO A 220 -0.50 -15.82 12.97
CA PRO A 220 -0.66 -17.23 12.63
C PRO A 220 0.24 -17.63 11.45
N TRP A 221 0.68 -18.91 11.44
CA TRP A 221 1.41 -19.56 10.34
C TRP A 221 2.68 -18.81 9.88
N ASN A 222 3.55 -18.42 10.83
CA ASN A 222 4.87 -17.87 10.52
C ASN A 222 5.94 -18.91 10.84
N GLU A 223 6.27 -19.75 9.86
CA GLU A 223 7.05 -20.97 10.05
C GLU A 223 8.50 -20.75 10.51
N GLN A 224 9.08 -19.56 10.24
CA GLN A 224 10.45 -19.23 10.63
C GLN A 224 10.53 -18.38 11.91
N LEU A 225 9.39 -17.94 12.47
CA LEU A 225 9.39 -17.08 13.65
C LEU A 225 10.00 -17.80 14.85
N SER A 226 11.16 -17.35 15.29
CA SER A 226 11.92 -17.96 16.39
C SER A 226 11.95 -17.10 17.65
N LYS A 227 11.78 -15.76 17.52
CA LYS A 227 11.80 -14.80 18.62
C LYS A 227 10.66 -13.80 18.54
N LEU A 228 9.97 -13.62 19.67
CA LEU A 228 8.91 -12.63 19.81
C LEU A 228 9.07 -11.86 21.13
N ASN A 229 9.17 -10.53 21.04
CA ASN A 229 9.31 -9.63 22.17
C ASN A 229 8.18 -8.60 22.23
N LEU A 230 7.28 -8.73 23.23
CA LEU A 230 6.10 -7.90 23.44
C LEU A 230 6.02 -7.47 24.91
N PRO A 231 6.93 -6.62 25.39
CA PRO A 231 7.14 -6.37 26.82
C PRO A 231 5.98 -5.63 27.51
N GLN A 232 5.09 -4.97 26.75
CA GLN A 232 3.96 -4.21 27.27
C GLN A 232 2.61 -4.91 27.09
N LEU A 233 2.57 -6.08 26.44
CA LEU A 233 1.32 -6.77 26.12
C LEU A 233 0.70 -7.37 27.38
N THR A 234 -0.57 -7.01 27.65
CA THR A 234 -1.29 -7.45 28.86
C THR A 234 -2.35 -8.50 28.59
N GLN A 235 -2.90 -8.51 27.38
CA GLN A 235 -4.00 -9.40 26.99
C GLN A 235 -3.85 -9.84 25.54
N VAL A 236 -4.26 -11.07 25.24
CA VAL A 236 -4.29 -11.62 23.89
C VAL A 236 -5.64 -12.28 23.61
N GLY A 237 -6.07 -12.21 22.34
CA GLY A 237 -7.25 -12.92 21.84
C GLY A 237 -7.00 -14.41 21.58
N ASP A 238 -7.95 -15.06 20.92
CA ASP A 238 -7.86 -16.47 20.56
C ASP A 238 -6.86 -16.70 19.44
N GLY A 239 -6.24 -17.88 19.39
CA GLY A 239 -5.30 -18.28 18.35
C GLY A 239 -4.05 -17.39 18.27
N PHE A 240 -3.55 -16.90 19.40
CA PHE A 240 -2.52 -15.86 19.49
C PHE A 240 -1.27 -16.15 18.64
N LEU A 241 -0.72 -17.35 18.69
CA LEU A 241 0.49 -17.77 17.98
C LEU A 241 0.28 -19.08 17.21
N LEU A 242 -0.90 -19.26 16.64
CA LEU A 242 -1.30 -20.48 15.94
C LEU A 242 -0.24 -20.92 14.91
N CYS A 243 0.22 -22.17 14.99
CA CYS A 243 1.13 -22.80 14.02
C CYS A 243 2.50 -22.08 13.85
N ASN A 244 3.07 -21.52 14.91
CA ASN A 244 4.44 -20.97 14.94
C ASN A 244 5.44 -22.00 15.51
N ASN A 245 5.69 -23.08 14.81
CA ASN A 245 6.38 -24.26 15.30
C ASN A 245 7.89 -24.08 15.60
N GLN A 246 8.51 -22.98 15.16
CA GLN A 246 9.92 -22.67 15.38
C GLN A 246 10.15 -21.67 16.52
N LEU A 247 9.09 -21.21 17.20
CA LEU A 247 9.22 -20.22 18.27
C LEU A 247 10.00 -20.82 19.47
N ARG A 248 11.09 -20.14 19.85
CA ARG A 248 12.01 -20.55 20.95
C ARG A 248 12.10 -19.51 22.05
N GLU A 249 11.99 -18.24 21.71
CA GLU A 249 12.11 -17.13 22.62
C GLU A 249 10.82 -16.29 22.60
N LEU A 250 10.10 -16.29 23.72
CA LEU A 250 8.86 -15.52 23.88
C LEU A 250 8.96 -14.67 25.15
N ASN A 251 8.91 -13.34 25.00
CA ASN A 251 8.96 -12.39 26.11
C ASN A 251 7.63 -11.63 26.27
N LEU A 252 6.84 -11.99 27.28
CA LEU A 252 5.52 -11.44 27.63
C LEU A 252 5.41 -11.15 29.13
N PRO A 253 6.27 -10.30 29.73
CA PRO A 253 6.37 -10.15 31.19
C PRO A 253 5.13 -9.54 31.84
N GLN A 254 4.28 -8.85 31.07
CA GLN A 254 3.06 -8.18 31.57
C GLN A 254 1.77 -8.93 31.24
N LEU A 255 1.85 -10.10 30.58
CA LEU A 255 0.67 -10.84 30.15
C LEU A 255 -0.12 -11.38 31.34
N THR A 256 -1.40 -11.05 31.42
CA THR A 256 -2.31 -11.45 32.49
C THR A 256 -3.54 -12.21 32.02
N GLN A 257 -3.90 -12.09 30.72
CA GLN A 257 -5.07 -12.75 30.15
C GLN A 257 -4.74 -13.36 28.79
N VAL A 258 -5.24 -14.56 28.56
CA VAL A 258 -5.07 -15.29 27.30
C VAL A 258 -6.42 -15.80 26.79
N GLY A 259 -6.62 -15.78 25.47
CA GLY A 259 -7.74 -16.41 24.79
C GLY A 259 -7.55 -17.91 24.59
N GLU A 260 -8.48 -18.55 23.90
CA GLU A 260 -8.37 -19.96 23.51
C GLU A 260 -7.25 -20.18 22.48
N GLY A 261 -6.63 -21.37 22.46
CA GLY A 261 -5.57 -21.70 21.50
C GLY A 261 -4.34 -20.78 21.58
N PHE A 262 -3.89 -20.44 22.79
CA PHE A 262 -2.83 -19.45 23.01
C PHE A 262 -1.51 -19.77 22.31
N LEU A 263 -1.07 -21.03 22.29
CA LEU A 263 0.19 -21.51 21.67
C LEU A 263 -0.04 -22.80 20.86
N GLU A 264 -1.12 -22.93 20.14
CA GLU A 264 -1.46 -24.11 19.35
C GLU A 264 -0.74 -24.19 18.00
#